data_dcbb9d9c7c793bd89a4de55f45840580
#
_entry.id   dcbb9d9c7c793bd89a4de55f45840580
#
_cell.length_a   1.000
_cell.length_b   1.000
_cell.length_c   1.000
_cell.angle_alpha   90.00
_cell.angle_beta   90.00
_cell.angle_gamma   90.00
#
_symmetry.space_group_name_H-M   'P 1'
#
loop_
_entity.id
_entity.type
_entity.pdbx_description
1 polymer ?
#
loop_
_entity_poly.entity_id
_entity_poly.type
_entity_poly.pdbx_seq_one_letter_code
_entity_poly.pdbx_strand_id
1 'polypeptide(L)'
;MKLFGYRLPGMSSLLVWGLLWEIVGQAGLTFFVPPLSEVLVTLFEVIGTPAFQKALSETAIAFLSGVFFAVVIGIPTGILMGKSRLLDELLLPWVNIFLSAPLTALVPVLMVLFGFGMKSIIITTTLFAIWIIILNSRAGVMQINRSLIEMARSFGASPLDAFFKIYVWAALPEILGGV
;
A
#
# COMPACT_ATOMS: atom_id res chain seq x y z
N MET A 1 -9.36 24.75 -9.61
CA MET A 1 -10.23 25.76 -9.00
C MET A 1 -10.19 27.01 -9.87
N LYS A 2 -11.31 27.57 -10.33
CA LYS A 2 -11.34 28.82 -11.08
C LYS A 2 -11.74 29.92 -10.10
N LEU A 3 -10.84 30.83 -9.78
CA LEU A 3 -11.13 32.05 -9.04
C LEU A 3 -11.04 33.23 -10.04
N PHE A 4 -12.10 33.97 -10.21
CA PHE A 4 -12.18 35.15 -11.10
C PHE A 4 -11.78 34.86 -12.57
N GLY A 5 -12.07 33.66 -13.10
CA GLY A 5 -11.80 33.33 -14.52
C GLY A 5 -10.37 32.87 -14.81
N TYR A 6 -9.44 32.92 -13.87
CA TYR A 6 -8.08 32.39 -14.02
C TYR A 6 -7.95 30.97 -13.50
N ARG A 7 -7.28 30.08 -14.27
CA ARG A 7 -6.85 28.78 -13.79
C ARG A 7 -5.62 28.98 -12.90
N LEU A 8 -5.82 29.02 -11.61
CA LEU A 8 -4.68 29.00 -10.68
C LEU A 8 -3.98 27.63 -10.81
N PRO A 9 -2.65 27.59 -11.04
CA PRO A 9 -1.90 26.36 -11.00
C PRO A 9 -2.11 25.68 -9.65
N GLY A 10 -2.20 24.33 -9.61
CA GLY A 10 -2.48 23.59 -8.37
C GLY A 10 -1.54 23.92 -7.21
N MET A 11 -0.33 24.35 -7.51
CA MET A 11 0.66 24.81 -6.52
C MET A 11 0.27 26.11 -5.79
N SER A 12 -0.58 26.96 -6.37
CA SER A 12 -0.99 28.21 -5.69
C SER A 12 -1.88 27.93 -4.47
N SER A 13 -2.63 26.82 -4.47
CA SER A 13 -3.40 26.42 -3.29
C SER A 13 -2.49 26.03 -2.11
N LEU A 14 -1.36 25.38 -2.39
CA LEU A 14 -0.38 25.04 -1.35
C LEU A 14 0.25 26.28 -0.72
N LEU A 15 0.55 27.29 -1.54
CA LEU A 15 1.07 28.56 -1.02
C LEU A 15 0.05 29.27 -0.13
N VAL A 16 -1.22 29.31 -0.55
CA VAL A 16 -2.29 29.93 0.26
C VAL A 16 -2.45 29.19 1.59
N TRP A 17 -2.50 27.87 1.58
CA TRP A 17 -2.61 27.08 2.81
C TRP A 17 -1.36 27.20 3.69
N GLY A 18 -0.16 27.22 3.10
CA GLY A 18 1.09 27.44 3.82
C GLY A 18 1.13 28.81 4.53
N LEU A 19 0.71 29.87 3.83
CA LEU A 19 0.62 31.22 4.42
C LEU A 19 -0.43 31.30 5.54
N LEU A 20 -1.59 30.66 5.35
CA LEU A 20 -2.61 30.62 6.40
C LEU A 20 -2.09 29.89 7.63
N TRP A 21 -1.41 28.75 7.44
CA TRP A 21 -0.80 28.00 8.54
C TRP A 21 0.27 28.85 9.25
N GLU A 22 1.16 29.50 8.52
CA GLU A 22 2.18 30.38 9.10
C GLU A 22 1.55 31.48 9.94
N ILE A 23 0.53 32.17 9.42
CA ILE A 23 -0.17 33.25 10.14
C ILE A 23 -0.83 32.74 11.42
N VAL A 24 -1.53 31.60 11.34
CA VAL A 24 -2.20 31.00 12.52
C VAL A 24 -1.18 30.56 13.57
N GLY A 25 -0.08 29.98 13.13
CA GLY A 25 1.01 29.57 14.03
C GLY A 25 1.69 30.75 14.72
N GLN A 26 2.01 31.80 13.97
CA GLN A 26 2.61 33.02 14.51
C GLN A 26 1.67 33.82 15.45
N ALA A 27 0.36 33.74 15.21
CA ALA A 27 -0.62 34.34 16.09
C ALA A 27 -0.73 33.71 17.47
N GLY A 28 -0.13 32.51 17.68
CA GLY A 28 -0.10 31.84 18.96
C GLY A 28 -1.48 31.43 19.51
N LEU A 29 -2.49 31.32 18.63
CA LEU A 29 -3.86 31.04 19.03
C LEU A 29 -4.03 29.68 19.72
N THR A 30 -3.11 28.74 19.43
CA THR A 30 -3.11 27.40 20.06
C THR A 30 -1.68 26.91 20.26
N PHE A 31 -1.42 26.29 21.38
CA PHE A 31 -0.13 25.65 21.68
C PHE A 31 0.20 24.47 20.75
N PHE A 32 -0.82 23.89 20.12
CA PHE A 32 -0.69 22.67 19.31
C PHE A 32 -0.36 22.94 17.84
N VAL A 33 -0.36 24.18 17.39
CA VAL A 33 -0.11 24.54 15.98
C VAL A 33 1.07 25.52 15.92
N PRO A 34 2.31 25.01 15.85
CA PRO A 34 3.48 25.86 15.65
C PRO A 34 3.48 26.48 14.26
N PRO A 35 4.21 27.59 14.04
CA PRO A 35 4.40 28.17 12.71
C PRO A 35 5.02 27.16 11.73
N LEU A 36 4.63 27.24 10.46
CA LEU A 36 5.18 26.37 9.42
C LEU A 36 6.71 26.52 9.30
N SER A 37 7.21 27.73 9.44
CA SER A 37 8.66 28.03 9.44
C SER A 37 9.40 27.26 10.54
N GLU A 38 8.87 27.20 11.76
CA GLU A 38 9.45 26.46 12.87
C GLU A 38 9.43 24.95 12.61
N VAL A 39 8.31 24.44 12.08
CA VAL A 39 8.19 23.02 11.68
C VAL A 39 9.24 22.64 10.65
N LEU A 40 9.46 23.49 9.64
CA LEU A 40 10.47 23.24 8.62
C LEU A 40 11.90 23.24 9.19
N VAL A 41 12.24 24.20 10.04
CA VAL A 41 13.56 24.25 10.69
C VAL A 41 13.79 22.99 11.52
N THR A 42 12.84 22.64 12.40
CA THR A 42 12.92 21.46 13.24
C THR A 42 13.00 20.17 12.40
N LEU A 43 12.26 20.10 11.27
CA LEU A 43 12.34 18.96 10.36
C LEU A 43 13.78 18.74 9.86
N PHE A 44 14.45 19.78 9.41
CA PHE A 44 15.84 19.68 8.92
C PHE A 44 16.83 19.29 10.04
N GLU A 45 16.62 19.79 11.25
CA GLU A 45 17.41 19.41 12.42
C GLU A 45 17.22 17.92 12.77
N VAL A 46 15.96 17.46 12.84
CA VAL A 46 15.61 16.10 13.23
C VAL A 46 16.10 15.07 12.20
N ILE A 47 15.95 15.35 10.90
CA ILE A 47 16.40 14.42 9.82
C ILE A 47 17.89 14.11 9.95
N GLY A 48 18.71 15.06 10.39
CA GLY A 48 20.15 14.90 10.60
C GLY A 48 20.52 14.07 11.85
N THR A 49 19.56 13.78 12.75
CA THR A 49 19.89 13.09 14.00
C THR A 49 20.06 11.58 13.80
N PRO A 50 21.03 10.95 14.48
CA PRO A 50 21.21 9.49 14.44
C PRO A 50 19.97 8.73 14.90
N ALA A 51 19.22 9.28 15.85
CA ALA A 51 17.98 8.68 16.36
C ALA A 51 16.91 8.58 15.28
N PHE A 52 16.70 9.67 14.51
CA PHE A 52 15.76 9.66 13.41
C PHE A 52 16.17 8.70 12.29
N GLN A 53 17.45 8.73 11.89
CA GLN A 53 17.97 7.84 10.84
C GLN A 53 17.82 6.36 11.20
N LYS A 54 18.07 6.02 12.49
CA LYS A 54 17.85 4.68 13.00
C LYS A 54 16.38 4.30 12.96
N ALA A 55 15.49 5.14 13.46
CA ALA A 55 14.04 4.90 13.44
C ALA A 55 13.49 4.77 12.00
N LEU A 56 13.98 5.60 11.07
CA LEU A 56 13.62 5.54 9.66
C LEU A 56 14.06 4.21 9.02
N SER A 57 15.30 3.79 9.28
CA SER A 57 15.82 2.52 8.75
C SER A 57 15.07 1.31 9.31
N GLU A 58 14.79 1.27 10.61
CA GLU A 58 14.00 0.20 11.23
C GLU A 58 12.58 0.14 10.65
N THR A 59 11.92 1.29 10.49
CA THR A 59 10.58 1.37 9.89
C THR A 59 10.61 0.94 8.42
N ALA A 60 11.60 1.39 7.65
CA ALA A 60 11.73 1.00 6.25
C ALA A 60 11.97 -0.51 6.09
N ILE A 61 12.85 -1.09 6.91
CA ILE A 61 13.11 -2.54 6.89
C ILE A 61 11.83 -3.32 7.25
N ALA A 62 11.13 -2.90 8.31
CA ALA A 62 9.91 -3.56 8.73
C ALA A 62 8.81 -3.47 7.66
N PHE A 63 8.63 -2.29 7.07
CA PHE A 63 7.66 -2.06 5.99
C PHE A 63 7.97 -2.91 4.75
N LEU A 64 9.21 -2.85 4.25
CA LEU A 64 9.62 -3.62 3.07
C LEU A 64 9.51 -5.13 3.32
N SER A 65 9.85 -5.59 4.52
CA SER A 65 9.68 -6.99 4.91
C SER A 65 8.19 -7.39 4.92
N GLY A 66 7.33 -6.56 5.47
CA GLY A 66 5.90 -6.80 5.50
C GLY A 66 5.28 -6.85 4.09
N VAL A 67 5.65 -5.90 3.23
CA VAL A 67 5.23 -5.89 1.83
C VAL A 67 5.76 -7.12 1.08
N PHE A 68 7.02 -7.50 1.30
CA PHE A 68 7.59 -8.71 0.71
C PHE A 68 6.77 -9.96 1.04
N PHE A 69 6.44 -10.18 2.31
CA PHE A 69 5.59 -11.32 2.69
C PHE A 69 4.18 -11.23 2.09
N ALA A 70 3.60 -10.03 2.06
CA ALA A 70 2.29 -9.82 1.44
C ALA A 70 2.31 -10.15 -0.07
N VAL A 71 3.37 -9.79 -0.78
CA VAL A 71 3.58 -10.08 -2.20
C VAL A 71 3.78 -11.58 -2.42
N VAL A 72 4.69 -12.21 -1.65
CA VAL A 72 5.04 -13.63 -1.80
C VAL A 72 3.83 -14.55 -1.54
N ILE A 73 2.95 -14.17 -0.63
CA ILE A 73 1.74 -14.95 -0.32
C ILE A 73 0.55 -14.49 -1.17
N GLY A 74 0.37 -13.17 -1.30
CA GLY A 74 -0.81 -12.57 -1.93
C GLY A 74 -0.89 -12.81 -3.42
N ILE A 75 0.22 -12.65 -4.16
CA ILE A 75 0.21 -12.86 -5.62
C ILE A 75 -0.15 -14.31 -5.98
N PRO A 76 0.51 -15.35 -5.45
CA PRO A 76 0.13 -16.72 -5.77
C PRO A 76 -1.31 -17.03 -5.39
N THR A 77 -1.75 -16.58 -4.22
CA THR A 77 -3.13 -16.80 -3.75
C THR A 77 -4.14 -16.15 -4.71
N GLY A 78 -3.94 -14.89 -5.09
CA GLY A 78 -4.82 -14.19 -6.02
C GLY A 78 -4.84 -14.82 -7.41
N ILE A 79 -3.68 -15.26 -7.92
CA ILE A 79 -3.60 -15.99 -9.19
C ILE A 79 -4.37 -17.32 -9.11
N LEU A 80 -4.22 -18.06 -8.03
CA LEU A 80 -4.95 -19.32 -7.84
C LEU A 80 -6.47 -19.10 -7.78
N MET A 81 -6.93 -18.05 -7.09
CA MET A 81 -8.34 -17.64 -7.08
C MET A 81 -8.83 -17.28 -8.49
N GLY A 82 -8.10 -16.47 -9.23
CA GLY A 82 -8.48 -16.08 -10.61
C GLY A 82 -8.54 -17.23 -11.60
N LYS A 83 -7.80 -18.33 -11.33
CA LYS A 83 -7.78 -19.56 -12.16
C LYS A 83 -8.82 -20.59 -11.76
N SER A 84 -9.20 -20.66 -10.49
CA SER A 84 -10.01 -21.74 -9.92
C SER A 84 -11.28 -21.16 -9.28
N ARG A 85 -12.43 -21.47 -9.88
CA ARG A 85 -13.73 -21.07 -9.36
C ARG A 85 -13.97 -21.55 -7.91
N LEU A 86 -13.51 -22.77 -7.59
CA LEU A 86 -13.64 -23.30 -6.23
C LEU A 86 -12.85 -22.48 -5.21
N LEU A 87 -11.59 -22.15 -5.51
CA LEU A 87 -10.76 -21.33 -4.62
C LEU A 87 -11.30 -19.92 -4.53
N ASP A 88 -11.85 -19.40 -5.60
CA ASP A 88 -12.47 -18.08 -5.61
C ASP A 88 -13.70 -18.03 -4.69
N GLU A 89 -14.63 -18.97 -4.85
CA GLU A 89 -15.83 -19.06 -4.01
C GLU A 89 -15.51 -19.28 -2.52
N LEU A 90 -14.43 -19.99 -2.21
CA LEU A 90 -14.00 -20.24 -0.83
C LEU A 90 -13.29 -19.04 -0.18
N LEU A 91 -12.43 -18.36 -0.91
CA LEU A 91 -11.54 -17.33 -0.34
C LEU A 91 -12.07 -15.91 -0.50
N LEU A 92 -12.84 -15.63 -1.55
CA LEU A 92 -13.36 -14.28 -1.82
C LEU A 92 -14.18 -13.68 -0.66
N PRO A 93 -15.04 -14.43 0.04
CA PRO A 93 -15.74 -13.89 1.21
C PRO A 93 -14.79 -13.40 2.30
N TRP A 94 -13.70 -14.14 2.56
CA TRP A 94 -12.70 -13.76 3.56
C TRP A 94 -11.93 -12.50 3.13
N VAL A 95 -11.51 -12.44 1.87
CA VAL A 95 -10.87 -11.23 1.32
C VAL A 95 -11.75 -10.01 1.50
N ASN A 96 -13.04 -10.12 1.17
CA ASN A 96 -13.99 -9.01 1.32
C ASN A 96 -14.23 -8.63 2.78
N ILE A 97 -14.31 -9.60 3.69
CA ILE A 97 -14.43 -9.33 5.14
C ILE A 97 -13.25 -8.51 5.62
N PHE A 98 -12.02 -8.93 5.31
CA PHE A 98 -10.83 -8.23 5.77
C PHE A 98 -10.61 -6.87 5.10
N LEU A 99 -11.01 -6.70 3.84
CA LEU A 99 -10.98 -5.40 3.16
C LEU A 99 -12.02 -4.42 3.71
N SER A 100 -13.15 -4.93 4.18
CA SER A 100 -14.22 -4.11 4.76
C SER A 100 -14.02 -3.81 6.24
N ALA A 101 -13.22 -4.64 6.93
CA ALA A 101 -12.95 -4.48 8.34
C ALA A 101 -12.03 -3.28 8.61
N PRO A 102 -12.22 -2.52 9.71
CA PRO A 102 -11.28 -1.49 10.12
C PRO A 102 -10.02 -2.14 10.69
N LEU A 103 -9.12 -2.61 9.80
CA LEU A 103 -7.92 -3.36 10.17
C LEU A 103 -7.03 -2.60 11.17
N THR A 104 -7.08 -1.28 11.16
CA THR A 104 -6.37 -0.44 12.13
C THR A 104 -6.78 -0.70 13.59
N ALA A 105 -8.02 -1.15 13.81
CA ALA A 105 -8.48 -1.55 15.14
C ALA A 105 -7.79 -2.84 15.65
N LEU A 106 -7.20 -3.63 14.76
CA LEU A 106 -6.43 -4.82 15.12
C LEU A 106 -5.01 -4.49 15.59
N VAL A 107 -4.48 -3.30 15.33
CA VAL A 107 -3.11 -2.92 15.66
C VAL A 107 -2.80 -3.11 17.17
N PRO A 108 -3.63 -2.62 18.11
CA PRO A 108 -3.38 -2.87 19.54
C PRO A 108 -3.39 -4.35 19.90
N VAL A 109 -4.27 -5.14 19.28
CA VAL A 109 -4.36 -6.59 19.51
C VAL A 109 -3.08 -7.29 19.03
N LEU A 110 -2.59 -6.93 17.83
CA LEU A 110 -1.35 -7.46 17.28
C LEU A 110 -0.14 -7.08 18.15
N MET A 111 -0.12 -5.86 18.70
CA MET A 111 0.93 -5.42 19.64
C MET A 111 0.92 -6.22 20.93
N VAL A 112 -0.25 -6.57 21.45
CA VAL A 112 -0.37 -7.42 22.64
C VAL A 112 0.09 -8.85 22.36
N LEU A 113 -0.26 -9.41 21.19
CA LEU A 113 0.06 -10.80 20.82
C LEU A 113 1.53 -11.00 20.45
N PHE A 114 2.11 -10.06 19.71
CA PHE A 114 3.46 -10.18 19.12
C PHE A 114 4.50 -9.27 19.75
N GLY A 115 4.09 -8.43 20.70
CA GLY A 115 4.93 -7.46 21.37
C GLY A 115 5.10 -6.15 20.58
N PHE A 116 5.70 -5.16 21.24
CA PHE A 116 6.07 -3.90 20.60
C PHE A 116 7.36 -4.10 19.80
N GLY A 117 7.43 -3.50 18.62
CA GLY A 117 8.64 -3.47 17.80
C GLY A 117 8.48 -4.03 16.40
N MET A 118 9.60 -4.35 15.76
CA MET A 118 9.70 -4.69 14.35
C MET A 118 8.79 -5.86 13.94
N LYS A 119 8.67 -6.91 14.76
CA LYS A 119 7.81 -8.06 14.47
C LYS A 119 6.35 -7.67 14.28
N SER A 120 5.81 -6.86 15.19
CA SER A 120 4.43 -6.40 15.12
C SER A 120 4.19 -5.53 13.88
N ILE A 121 5.15 -4.67 13.52
CA ILE A 121 5.07 -3.82 12.32
C ILE A 121 5.04 -4.69 11.06
N ILE A 122 5.92 -5.69 10.95
CA ILE A 122 5.98 -6.60 9.80
C ILE A 122 4.64 -7.35 9.64
N ILE A 123 4.12 -7.93 10.73
CA ILE A 123 2.87 -8.68 10.71
C ILE A 123 1.70 -7.77 10.33
N THR A 124 1.62 -6.58 10.91
CA THR A 124 0.58 -5.61 10.63
C THR A 124 0.62 -5.17 9.16
N THR A 125 1.80 -4.81 8.65
CA THR A 125 1.98 -4.42 7.25
C THR A 125 1.59 -5.56 6.31
N THR A 126 2.04 -6.79 6.61
CA THR A 126 1.67 -7.97 5.83
C THR A 126 0.15 -8.17 5.80
N LEU A 127 -0.49 -8.13 6.98
CA LEU A 127 -1.93 -8.34 7.12
C LEU A 127 -2.74 -7.27 6.38
N PHE A 128 -2.27 -6.03 6.35
CA PHE A 128 -2.98 -4.95 5.68
C PHE A 128 -2.82 -4.99 4.16
N ALA A 129 -1.60 -5.30 3.68
CA ALA A 129 -1.30 -5.30 2.26
C ALA A 129 -1.79 -6.57 1.52
N ILE A 130 -1.82 -7.72 2.20
CA ILE A 130 -2.06 -9.01 1.53
C ILE A 130 -3.41 -9.08 0.82
N TRP A 131 -4.47 -8.53 1.42
CA TRP A 131 -5.83 -8.65 0.89
C TRP A 131 -6.02 -7.88 -0.40
N ILE A 132 -5.46 -6.67 -0.48
CA ILE A 132 -5.52 -5.86 -1.71
C ILE A 132 -4.68 -6.49 -2.82
N ILE A 133 -3.52 -7.06 -2.47
CA ILE A 133 -2.66 -7.77 -3.43
C ILE A 133 -3.36 -9.02 -3.97
N ILE A 134 -4.03 -9.79 -3.11
CA ILE A 134 -4.84 -10.94 -3.52
C ILE A 134 -5.92 -10.51 -4.51
N LEU A 135 -6.70 -9.47 -4.16
CA LEU A 135 -7.81 -9.02 -4.99
C LEU A 135 -7.34 -8.51 -6.36
N ASN A 136 -6.27 -7.71 -6.38
CA ASN A 136 -5.71 -7.17 -7.62
C ASN A 136 -5.07 -8.25 -8.49
N SER A 137 -4.35 -9.20 -7.88
CA SER A 137 -3.78 -10.35 -8.60
C SER A 137 -4.88 -11.23 -9.22
N ARG A 138 -5.96 -11.47 -8.47
CA ARG A 138 -7.16 -12.15 -8.98
C ARG A 138 -7.78 -11.41 -10.16
N ALA A 139 -8.00 -10.10 -10.02
CA ALA A 139 -8.59 -9.27 -11.06
C ALA A 139 -7.73 -9.29 -12.34
N GLY A 140 -6.42 -9.15 -12.21
CA GLY A 140 -5.49 -9.23 -13.34
C GLY A 140 -5.56 -10.56 -14.08
N VAL A 141 -5.65 -11.67 -13.36
CA VAL A 141 -5.81 -13.01 -13.98
C VAL A 141 -7.13 -13.15 -14.72
N MET A 142 -8.22 -12.62 -14.16
CA MET A 142 -9.55 -12.71 -14.80
C MET A 142 -9.65 -11.89 -16.08
N GLN A 143 -8.79 -10.89 -16.29
CA GLN A 143 -8.73 -10.07 -17.50
C GLN A 143 -7.88 -10.70 -18.62
N ILE A 144 -7.15 -11.78 -18.35
CA ILE A 144 -6.30 -12.44 -19.36
C ILE A 144 -7.17 -13.03 -20.46
N ASN A 145 -6.82 -12.72 -21.71
CA ASN A 145 -7.45 -13.34 -22.87
C ASN A 145 -7.18 -14.85 -22.87
N ARG A 146 -8.24 -15.66 -22.87
CA ARG A 146 -8.16 -17.13 -22.89
C ARG A 146 -7.35 -17.66 -24.06
N SER A 147 -7.41 -17.00 -25.23
CA SER A 147 -6.63 -17.40 -26.41
C SER A 147 -5.11 -17.37 -26.16
N LEU A 148 -4.63 -16.45 -25.32
CA LEU A 148 -3.21 -16.38 -24.93
C LEU A 148 -2.79 -17.63 -24.14
N ILE A 149 -3.65 -18.08 -23.23
CA ILE A 149 -3.39 -19.26 -22.41
C ILE A 149 -3.44 -20.55 -23.29
N GLU A 150 -4.41 -20.62 -24.18
CA GLU A 150 -4.57 -21.75 -25.12
C GLU A 150 -3.38 -21.82 -26.09
N MET A 151 -2.96 -20.69 -26.63
CA MET A 151 -1.77 -20.58 -27.46
C MET A 151 -0.52 -21.09 -26.72
N ALA A 152 -0.27 -20.62 -25.51
CA ALA A 152 0.88 -21.04 -24.74
C ALA A 152 0.87 -22.55 -24.45
N ARG A 153 -0.30 -23.13 -24.17
CA ARG A 153 -0.47 -24.59 -24.01
C ARG A 153 -0.19 -25.35 -25.29
N SER A 154 -0.64 -24.84 -26.44
CA SER A 154 -0.38 -25.44 -27.75
C SER A 154 1.12 -25.46 -28.09
N PHE A 155 1.88 -24.49 -27.58
CA PHE A 155 3.35 -24.48 -27.65
C PHE A 155 4.05 -25.28 -26.55
N GLY A 156 3.32 -26.08 -25.78
CA GLY A 156 3.90 -26.96 -24.75
C GLY A 156 4.27 -26.29 -23.43
N ALA A 157 3.75 -25.11 -23.15
CA ALA A 157 4.01 -24.44 -21.87
C ALA A 157 3.47 -25.28 -20.70
N SER A 158 4.35 -25.56 -19.73
CA SER A 158 3.95 -26.21 -18.48
C SER A 158 3.08 -25.28 -17.62
N PRO A 159 2.34 -25.83 -16.63
CA PRO A 159 1.58 -25.02 -15.67
C PRO A 159 2.44 -23.98 -14.94
N LEU A 160 3.70 -24.30 -14.65
CA LEU A 160 4.66 -23.37 -14.02
C LEU A 160 5.13 -22.29 -14.98
N ASP A 161 5.38 -22.65 -16.28
CA ASP A 161 5.70 -21.65 -17.29
C ASP A 161 4.54 -20.64 -17.46
N ALA A 162 3.32 -21.15 -17.53
CA ALA A 162 2.14 -20.30 -17.61
C ALA A 162 2.03 -19.39 -16.37
N PHE A 163 2.31 -19.92 -15.18
CA PHE A 163 2.28 -19.13 -13.94
C PHE A 163 3.28 -17.96 -13.99
N PHE A 164 4.55 -18.23 -14.19
CA PHE A 164 5.60 -17.21 -14.13
C PHE A 164 5.68 -16.31 -15.36
N LYS A 165 5.36 -16.84 -16.56
CA LYS A 165 5.53 -16.10 -17.82
C LYS A 165 4.26 -15.40 -18.29
N ILE A 166 3.07 -15.82 -17.83
CA ILE A 166 1.80 -15.24 -18.29
C ILE A 166 1.05 -14.62 -17.11
N TYR A 167 0.65 -15.41 -16.11
CA TYR A 167 -0.24 -14.93 -15.05
C TYR A 167 0.38 -13.83 -14.20
N VAL A 168 1.64 -13.99 -13.77
CA VAL A 168 2.35 -12.96 -12.98
C VAL A 168 2.47 -11.65 -13.75
N TRP A 169 2.89 -11.71 -15.01
CA TRP A 169 3.07 -10.51 -15.82
C TRP A 169 1.75 -9.85 -16.23
N ALA A 170 0.72 -10.65 -16.48
CA ALA A 170 -0.60 -10.11 -16.80
C ALA A 170 -1.29 -9.49 -15.57
N ALA A 171 -1.02 -9.99 -14.37
CA ALA A 171 -1.55 -9.41 -13.14
C ALA A 171 -0.79 -8.15 -12.69
N LEU A 172 0.46 -7.98 -13.14
CA LEU A 172 1.33 -6.91 -12.68
C LEU A 172 0.76 -5.48 -12.86
N PRO A 173 0.13 -5.11 -14.00
CA PRO A 173 -0.47 -3.79 -14.15
C PRO A 173 -1.57 -3.51 -13.11
N GLU A 174 -2.42 -4.49 -12.82
CA GLU A 174 -3.47 -4.36 -11.80
C GLU A 174 -2.90 -4.27 -10.38
N ILE A 175 -1.84 -5.04 -10.09
CA ILE A 175 -1.14 -4.98 -8.80
C ILE A 175 -0.53 -3.60 -8.61
N LEU A 176 0.16 -3.07 -9.61
CA LEU A 176 0.80 -1.75 -9.55
C LEU A 176 -0.20 -0.59 -9.63
N GLY A 177 -1.34 -0.78 -10.28
CA GLY A 177 -2.41 0.21 -10.35
C GLY A 177 -3.22 0.36 -9.06
N GLY A 178 -3.16 -0.63 -8.17
CA GLY A 178 -3.82 -0.63 -6.86
C GLY A 178 -2.94 -0.16 -5.70
N VAL A 179 -1.69 0.21 -5.98
CA VAL A 179 -0.72 0.78 -5.05
C VAL A 179 -0.58 2.26 -5.30
#